data_6273b6f0ec2818614ca9040132ed8b53
#
_entry.id   6273b6f0ec2818614ca9040132ed8b53
#
_cell.length_a   1.000
_cell.length_b   1.000
_cell.length_c   1.000
_cell.angle_alpha   90.00
_cell.angle_beta   90.00
_cell.angle_gamma   90.00
#
_symmetry.space_group_name_H-M   'P 1'
#
loop_
_entity.id
_entity.type
_entity.pdbx_description
1 polymer ?
#
loop_
_entity_poly.entity_id
_entity_poly.type
_entity_poly.pdbx_seq_one_letter_code
_entity_poly.pdbx_strand_id
1 'polypeptide(L)'
;MNRADNNTTPWNWPVVDLDIRHGQQRTIPIPSALENVEYALNQLNIRVRYNQMTKEIELTGGNLLTNASLDVGITQLRSQLTAHHLRISKTETWDAVSAIAAKHPYSPVCEYLRECRKNWDGKAHIDDLFCLLKLDPKVQQNTDFCKTLLEKWLISAVRLAFNKGDIAAQGVLILVGPQGIGKTRFLYRLLPHSDWGADGITLDPGSRDDTMRIMRFWIVELGEVGNTLRKERMDALKQYITQKQDVFRKPYARSAEMIPRRTVFIGTVNELPGEGFLRDLTGNRRYWPIAITQVLNLPLDRDQLWGYIMNRAFDCQAPHYLSVAELAQLESLNAQHLLLTTEERLLLDSLNWNAPLDQWHRMTATDVCGDLCISPQNNRKVGRALQNIARRDSRLKTPSNHHQREYLVPPMKAPAWASPDRTEESGTAP
;
A
#
# COMPACT_ATOMS: atom_id res chain seq x y z
N MET A 1 27.48 -56.10 -11.60
CA MET A 1 27.29 -54.68 -11.23
C MET A 1 27.19 -54.61 -9.75
N ASN A 2 28.28 -54.19 -9.09
CA ASN A 2 28.37 -54.09 -7.63
C ASN A 2 27.44 -53.00 -7.11
N ARG A 3 26.48 -53.39 -6.31
CA ARG A 3 25.77 -52.43 -5.46
C ARG A 3 26.77 -51.95 -4.42
N ALA A 4 27.11 -50.67 -4.46
CA ALA A 4 27.84 -50.02 -3.41
C ALA A 4 27.00 -50.17 -2.12
N ASP A 5 27.56 -50.80 -1.11
CA ASP A 5 27.02 -50.87 0.24
C ASP A 5 27.03 -49.44 0.80
N ASN A 6 25.92 -48.74 0.65
CA ASN A 6 25.67 -47.56 1.45
C ASN A 6 25.34 -48.02 2.89
N ASN A 7 26.37 -48.02 3.72
CA ASN A 7 26.32 -48.35 5.14
C ASN A 7 25.58 -47.22 5.92
N THR A 8 24.32 -46.95 5.55
CA THR A 8 23.42 -46.06 6.32
C THR A 8 22.64 -46.94 7.27
N THR A 9 22.81 -46.69 8.57
CA THR A 9 22.00 -47.33 9.62
C THR A 9 20.53 -47.24 9.22
N PRO A 10 19.81 -48.36 9.20
CA PRO A 10 18.39 -48.32 8.81
C PRO A 10 17.58 -47.43 9.75
N TRP A 11 16.74 -46.57 9.19
CA TRP A 11 15.90 -45.69 9.97
C TRP A 11 14.85 -46.48 10.75
N ASN A 12 14.65 -46.12 12.02
CA ASN A 12 13.57 -46.66 12.84
C ASN A 12 12.27 -45.88 12.55
N TRP A 13 11.49 -46.37 11.62
CA TRP A 13 10.24 -45.75 11.21
C TRP A 13 9.19 -45.80 12.32
N PRO A 14 8.52 -44.66 12.63
CA PRO A 14 7.50 -44.60 13.70
C PRO A 14 6.28 -45.50 13.45
N VAL A 15 5.84 -45.60 12.18
CA VAL A 15 4.66 -46.35 11.78
C VAL A 15 5.05 -47.39 10.74
N VAL A 16 4.89 -48.67 11.08
CA VAL A 16 5.33 -49.78 10.21
C VAL A 16 4.23 -50.80 10.06
N ASP A 17 4.24 -51.53 8.95
CA ASP A 17 3.42 -52.71 8.71
C ASP A 17 4.31 -53.96 8.58
N LEU A 18 3.71 -55.11 8.74
CA LEU A 18 4.38 -56.40 8.63
C LEU A 18 4.18 -56.95 7.21
N ASP A 19 5.26 -57.02 6.45
CA ASP A 19 5.28 -57.69 5.13
C ASP A 19 5.84 -59.12 5.30
N ILE A 20 5.03 -60.13 4.96
CA ILE A 20 5.42 -61.53 5.03
C ILE A 20 5.59 -62.08 3.62
N ARG A 21 6.85 -62.23 3.17
CA ARG A 21 7.17 -62.84 1.88
C ARG A 21 8.12 -64.03 2.05
N HIS A 22 7.77 -65.15 1.44
CA HIS A 22 8.54 -66.40 1.52
C HIS A 22 8.89 -66.84 2.96
N GLY A 23 7.97 -66.61 3.92
CA GLY A 23 8.17 -67.01 5.31
C GLY A 23 9.07 -66.08 6.14
N GLN A 24 9.57 -65.01 5.54
CA GLN A 24 10.33 -63.94 6.27
C GLN A 24 9.45 -62.77 6.57
N GLN A 25 9.43 -62.35 7.83
CA GLN A 25 8.78 -61.12 8.30
C GLN A 25 9.73 -59.96 8.12
N ARG A 26 9.26 -58.89 7.47
CA ARG A 26 9.93 -57.59 7.37
C ARG A 26 9.00 -56.49 7.80
N THR A 27 9.50 -55.56 8.58
CA THR A 27 8.82 -54.31 8.85
C THR A 27 9.06 -53.35 7.68
N ILE A 28 7.98 -52.81 7.11
CA ILE A 28 8.02 -51.78 6.07
C ILE A 28 7.34 -50.53 6.55
N PRO A 29 7.90 -49.35 6.30
CA PRO A 29 7.24 -48.09 6.66
C PRO A 29 5.97 -47.88 5.84
N ILE A 30 4.89 -47.43 6.51
CA ILE A 30 3.62 -47.09 5.86
C ILE A 30 3.78 -45.74 5.15
N PRO A 31 3.66 -45.67 3.81
CA PRO A 31 3.87 -44.41 3.07
C PRO A 31 2.88 -43.32 3.36
N SER A 32 1.61 -43.68 3.64
CA SER A 32 0.53 -42.74 3.96
C SER A 32 0.55 -42.19 5.39
N ALA A 33 1.43 -42.74 6.26
CA ALA A 33 1.57 -42.26 7.62
C ALA A 33 2.35 -40.94 7.65
N LEU A 34 1.71 -39.86 8.06
CA LEU A 34 2.32 -38.54 8.12
C LEU A 34 3.53 -38.50 9.06
N GLU A 35 3.47 -39.26 10.15
CA GLU A 35 4.54 -39.41 11.15
C GLU A 35 5.85 -39.93 10.51
N ASN A 36 5.76 -40.81 9.52
CA ASN A 36 6.91 -41.32 8.81
C ASN A 36 7.56 -40.23 7.95
N VAL A 37 6.76 -39.39 7.30
CA VAL A 37 7.28 -38.25 6.52
C VAL A 37 7.88 -37.21 7.46
N GLU A 38 7.23 -36.87 8.57
CA GLU A 38 7.78 -35.95 9.59
C GLU A 38 9.12 -36.47 10.15
N TYR A 39 9.19 -37.75 10.48
CA TYR A 39 10.42 -38.40 10.93
C TYR A 39 11.54 -38.26 9.89
N ALA A 40 11.24 -38.61 8.64
CA ALA A 40 12.22 -38.51 7.56
C ALA A 40 12.72 -37.08 7.32
N LEU A 41 11.83 -36.09 7.36
CA LEU A 41 12.20 -34.67 7.23
C LEU A 41 13.18 -34.27 8.33
N ASN A 42 12.96 -34.71 9.58
CA ASN A 42 13.86 -34.47 10.70
C ASN A 42 15.23 -35.15 10.49
N GLN A 43 15.27 -36.41 10.04
CA GLN A 43 16.51 -37.12 9.74
C GLN A 43 17.30 -36.47 8.60
N LEU A 44 16.63 -35.91 7.62
CA LEU A 44 17.19 -35.22 6.49
C LEU A 44 17.54 -33.75 6.77
N ASN A 45 17.22 -33.22 7.97
CA ASN A 45 17.33 -31.80 8.31
C ASN A 45 16.58 -30.90 7.31
N ILE A 46 15.44 -31.34 6.81
CA ILE A 46 14.57 -30.59 5.92
C ILE A 46 13.45 -29.96 6.76
N ARG A 47 13.28 -28.64 6.62
CA ARG A 47 12.19 -27.89 7.23
C ARG A 47 11.10 -27.66 6.19
N VAL A 48 9.86 -27.88 6.61
CA VAL A 48 8.66 -27.62 5.83
C VAL A 48 7.86 -26.55 6.56
N ARG A 49 7.60 -25.43 5.90
CA ARG A 49 6.83 -24.32 6.50
C ARG A 49 5.85 -23.74 5.48
N TYR A 50 4.77 -23.12 5.96
CA TYR A 50 3.86 -22.34 5.14
C TYR A 50 4.14 -20.85 5.32
N ASN A 51 4.64 -20.20 4.26
CA ASN A 51 4.89 -18.76 4.26
C ASN A 51 3.57 -18.00 4.13
N GLN A 52 3.16 -17.33 5.21
CA GLN A 52 1.92 -16.56 5.27
C GLN A 52 1.95 -15.28 4.44
N MET A 53 3.12 -14.81 3.98
CA MET A 53 3.25 -13.67 3.07
C MET A 53 3.06 -14.12 1.62
N THR A 54 3.88 -15.04 1.13
CA THR A 54 3.82 -15.49 -0.27
C THR A 54 2.67 -16.46 -0.54
N LYS A 55 2.05 -17.04 0.51
CA LYS A 55 1.02 -18.09 0.43
C LYS A 55 1.54 -19.40 -0.18
N GLU A 56 2.82 -19.65 -0.02
CA GLU A 56 3.51 -20.80 -0.58
C GLU A 56 4.08 -21.70 0.51
N ILE A 57 4.23 -22.96 0.17
CA ILE A 57 4.96 -23.93 0.99
C ILE A 57 6.45 -23.80 0.67
N GLU A 58 7.24 -23.78 1.71
CA GLU A 58 8.70 -23.73 1.59
C GLU A 58 9.34 -24.98 2.16
N LEU A 59 10.24 -25.54 1.35
CA LEU A 59 11.12 -26.64 1.71
C LEU A 59 12.54 -26.11 1.78
N THR A 60 13.17 -26.19 2.95
CA THR A 60 14.53 -25.65 3.15
C THR A 60 15.40 -26.63 3.93
N GLY A 61 16.69 -26.61 3.70
CA GLY A 61 17.65 -27.45 4.42
C GLY A 61 17.94 -28.79 3.72
N GLY A 62 18.69 -29.66 4.40
CA GLY A 62 19.15 -30.93 3.84
C GLY A 62 19.96 -30.76 2.56
N ASN A 63 19.87 -31.76 1.68
CA ASN A 63 20.52 -31.78 0.37
C ASN A 63 19.58 -31.32 -0.75
N LEU A 64 18.60 -30.45 -0.47
CA LEU A 64 17.72 -29.87 -1.48
C LEU A 64 18.46 -28.80 -2.28
N LEU A 65 18.15 -28.69 -3.57
CA LEU A 65 18.68 -27.62 -4.42
C LEU A 65 18.18 -26.26 -3.92
N THR A 66 19.11 -25.37 -3.69
CA THR A 66 18.79 -23.99 -3.32
C THR A 66 18.09 -23.27 -4.47
N ASN A 67 17.07 -22.49 -4.19
CA ASN A 67 16.27 -21.75 -5.19
C ASN A 67 15.56 -22.60 -6.24
N ALA A 68 15.36 -23.89 -5.99
CA ALA A 68 14.56 -24.75 -6.86
C ALA A 68 13.05 -24.47 -6.63
N SER A 69 12.24 -24.74 -7.66
CA SER A 69 10.80 -24.70 -7.50
C SER A 69 10.32 -25.77 -6.49
N LEU A 70 9.18 -25.55 -5.87
CA LEU A 70 8.60 -26.50 -4.90
C LEU A 70 8.40 -27.89 -5.54
N ASP A 71 8.01 -27.97 -6.82
CA ASP A 71 7.87 -29.23 -7.56
C ASP A 71 9.19 -30.01 -7.66
N VAL A 72 10.29 -29.31 -7.86
CA VAL A 72 11.63 -29.92 -7.86
C VAL A 72 11.97 -30.39 -6.46
N GLY A 73 11.74 -29.57 -5.44
CA GLY A 73 11.95 -29.94 -4.03
C GLY A 73 11.17 -31.19 -3.63
N ILE A 74 9.90 -31.29 -3.99
CA ILE A 74 9.06 -32.47 -3.77
C ILE A 74 9.62 -33.71 -4.47
N THR A 75 10.11 -33.56 -5.72
CA THR A 75 10.71 -34.67 -6.46
C THR A 75 11.99 -35.15 -5.80
N GLN A 76 12.84 -34.24 -5.33
CA GLN A 76 14.07 -34.57 -4.61
C GLN A 76 13.79 -35.25 -3.27
N LEU A 77 12.84 -34.68 -2.48
CA LEU A 77 12.40 -35.28 -1.22
C LEU A 77 11.91 -36.70 -1.44
N ARG A 78 11.02 -36.92 -2.44
CA ARG A 78 10.53 -38.27 -2.79
C ARG A 78 11.66 -39.25 -3.13
N SER A 79 12.66 -38.78 -3.86
CA SER A 79 13.84 -39.62 -4.20
C SER A 79 14.58 -40.04 -2.93
N GLN A 80 14.82 -39.12 -2.01
CA GLN A 80 15.48 -39.41 -0.73
C GLN A 80 14.63 -40.36 0.15
N LEU A 81 13.32 -40.14 0.25
CA LEU A 81 12.39 -41.03 0.98
C LEU A 81 12.45 -42.46 0.42
N THR A 82 12.47 -42.61 -0.92
CA THR A 82 12.55 -43.90 -1.59
C THR A 82 13.90 -44.59 -1.33
N ALA A 83 15.01 -43.85 -1.29
CA ALA A 83 16.34 -44.40 -0.95
C ALA A 83 16.37 -44.99 0.47
N HIS A 84 15.57 -44.42 1.39
CA HIS A 84 15.39 -44.90 2.77
C HIS A 84 14.19 -45.84 2.94
N HIS A 85 13.75 -46.50 1.88
CA HIS A 85 12.70 -47.54 1.84
C HIS A 85 11.26 -47.04 2.04
N LEU A 86 11.00 -45.73 2.16
CA LEU A 86 9.64 -45.17 2.16
C LEU A 86 9.20 -44.96 0.69
N ARG A 87 8.48 -45.94 0.15
CA ARG A 87 7.98 -45.90 -1.22
C ARG A 87 6.67 -45.09 -1.29
N ILE A 88 6.80 -43.81 -1.56
CA ILE A 88 5.70 -42.85 -1.62
C ILE A 88 5.53 -42.30 -3.03
N SER A 89 4.30 -42.07 -3.49
CA SER A 89 4.00 -41.40 -4.75
C SER A 89 4.25 -39.89 -4.68
N LYS A 90 4.34 -39.21 -5.84
CA LYS A 90 4.48 -37.75 -5.88
C LYS A 90 3.28 -37.06 -5.23
N THR A 91 2.07 -37.55 -5.47
CA THR A 91 0.83 -37.00 -4.91
C THR A 91 0.79 -37.14 -3.39
N GLU A 92 1.09 -38.34 -2.86
CA GLU A 92 1.16 -38.55 -1.41
C GLU A 92 2.25 -37.71 -0.74
N THR A 93 3.40 -37.49 -1.42
CA THR A 93 4.45 -36.58 -0.92
C THR A 93 3.94 -35.13 -0.85
N TRP A 94 3.21 -34.69 -1.87
CA TRP A 94 2.56 -33.39 -1.89
C TRP A 94 1.54 -33.22 -0.75
N ASP A 95 0.68 -34.21 -0.56
CA ASP A 95 -0.34 -34.19 0.47
C ASP A 95 0.28 -34.14 1.88
N ALA A 96 1.29 -34.98 2.12
CA ALA A 96 2.03 -35.02 3.38
C ALA A 96 2.74 -33.67 3.65
N VAL A 97 3.49 -33.15 2.68
CA VAL A 97 4.19 -31.87 2.80
C VAL A 97 3.20 -30.72 3.01
N SER A 98 2.05 -30.75 2.34
CA SER A 98 1.00 -29.74 2.53
C SER A 98 0.40 -29.78 3.94
N ALA A 99 0.14 -30.97 4.45
CA ALA A 99 -0.38 -31.16 5.80
C ALA A 99 0.63 -30.73 6.88
N ILE A 100 1.92 -31.06 6.68
CA ILE A 100 3.00 -30.64 7.59
C ILE A 100 3.18 -29.11 7.54
N ALA A 101 3.22 -28.51 6.35
CA ALA A 101 3.33 -27.06 6.17
C ALA A 101 2.21 -26.31 6.92
N ALA A 102 0.98 -26.84 6.87
CA ALA A 102 -0.17 -26.25 7.55
C ALA A 102 -0.02 -26.24 9.08
N LYS A 103 0.74 -27.18 9.66
CA LYS A 103 1.08 -27.20 11.09
C LYS A 103 2.16 -26.15 11.46
N HIS A 104 2.94 -25.67 10.48
CA HIS A 104 4.07 -24.78 10.68
C HIS A 104 3.94 -23.46 9.88
N PRO A 105 2.87 -22.68 10.10
CA PRO A 105 2.72 -21.38 9.44
C PRO A 105 3.71 -20.37 10.03
N TYR A 106 4.36 -19.58 9.18
CA TYR A 106 5.23 -18.49 9.61
C TYR A 106 5.09 -17.28 8.70
N SER A 107 5.54 -16.12 9.18
CA SER A 107 5.64 -14.90 8.38
C SER A 107 7.04 -14.34 8.51
N PRO A 108 7.82 -14.28 7.43
CA PRO A 108 9.19 -13.75 7.48
C PRO A 108 9.20 -12.28 7.94
N VAL A 109 8.19 -11.49 7.54
CA VAL A 109 8.03 -10.10 8.00
C VAL A 109 7.82 -10.04 9.51
N CYS A 110 6.97 -10.91 10.07
CA CYS A 110 6.74 -10.93 11.52
C CYS A 110 7.97 -11.38 12.30
N GLU A 111 8.74 -12.34 11.78
CA GLU A 111 10.00 -12.78 12.40
C GLU A 111 11.02 -11.63 12.41
N TYR A 112 11.21 -10.95 11.28
CA TYR A 112 12.07 -9.78 11.15
C TYR A 112 11.66 -8.65 12.12
N LEU A 113 10.38 -8.28 12.14
CA LEU A 113 9.88 -7.21 13.00
C LEU A 113 10.07 -7.52 14.51
N ARG A 114 9.91 -8.79 14.90
CA ARG A 114 10.20 -9.21 16.30
C ARG A 114 11.67 -9.06 16.64
N GLU A 115 12.57 -9.40 15.70
CA GLU A 115 14.01 -9.24 15.89
C GLU A 115 14.40 -7.77 15.98
N CYS A 116 13.84 -6.90 15.10
CA CYS A 116 14.03 -5.45 15.22
C CYS A 116 13.60 -4.91 16.59
N ARG A 117 12.43 -5.35 17.10
CA ARG A 117 11.95 -4.92 18.42
C ARG A 117 12.89 -5.36 19.56
N LYS A 118 13.40 -6.59 19.47
CA LYS A 118 14.31 -7.16 20.48
C LYS A 118 15.63 -6.38 20.56
N ASN A 119 16.13 -5.93 19.39
CA ASN A 119 17.43 -5.26 19.26
C ASN A 119 17.30 -3.73 19.21
N TRP A 120 16.11 -3.16 19.46
CA TRP A 120 15.88 -1.73 19.43
C TRP A 120 16.62 -1.02 20.59
N ASP A 121 17.25 0.10 20.26
CA ASP A 121 18.09 0.92 21.17
C ASP A 121 17.30 1.85 22.11
N GLY A 122 15.98 1.85 22.02
CA GLY A 122 15.09 2.70 22.82
C GLY A 122 14.87 4.11 22.28
N LYS A 123 15.45 4.49 21.12
CA LYS A 123 15.31 5.84 20.55
C LYS A 123 14.23 5.93 19.48
N ALA A 124 13.74 7.16 19.29
CA ALA A 124 12.78 7.46 18.21
C ALA A 124 13.53 7.70 16.90
N HIS A 125 13.42 6.73 15.96
CA HIS A 125 14.07 6.80 14.65
C HIS A 125 13.16 7.30 13.53
N ILE A 126 12.00 7.87 13.86
CA ILE A 126 11.08 8.43 12.85
C ILE A 126 11.65 9.68 12.21
N ASP A 127 12.42 10.48 12.96
CA ASP A 127 13.04 11.68 12.43
C ASP A 127 14.11 11.35 11.38
N ASP A 128 14.88 10.29 11.58
CA ASP A 128 15.88 9.83 10.63
C ASP A 128 15.23 9.47 9.28
N LEU A 129 14.07 8.79 9.31
CA LEU A 129 13.32 8.50 8.11
C LEU A 129 12.70 9.76 7.50
N PHE A 130 12.08 10.61 8.32
CA PHE A 130 11.39 11.81 7.85
C PHE A 130 12.36 12.81 7.20
N CYS A 131 13.59 12.93 7.69
CA CYS A 131 14.65 13.73 7.08
C CYS A 131 15.03 13.30 5.67
N LEU A 132 14.71 12.07 5.25
CA LEU A 132 14.89 11.67 3.85
C LEU A 132 13.94 12.40 2.89
N LEU A 133 12.82 12.93 3.39
CA LEU A 133 11.79 13.59 2.61
C LEU A 133 11.99 15.11 2.67
N LYS A 134 12.55 15.70 1.60
CA LYS A 134 12.59 17.15 1.48
C LYS A 134 11.20 17.65 1.09
N LEU A 135 10.50 18.23 2.06
CA LEU A 135 9.13 18.72 1.83
C LEU A 135 9.08 19.86 0.81
N ASP A 136 7.95 19.94 0.10
CA ASP A 136 7.64 21.12 -0.70
C ASP A 136 7.43 22.33 0.24
N PRO A 137 7.99 23.53 -0.08
CA PRO A 137 7.80 24.74 0.74
C PRO A 137 6.33 25.07 1.06
N LYS A 138 5.41 24.71 0.18
CA LYS A 138 3.96 24.94 0.37
C LYS A 138 3.36 24.15 1.55
N VAL A 139 3.97 23.06 1.95
CA VAL A 139 3.50 22.21 3.06
C VAL A 139 4.36 22.30 4.31
N GLN A 140 5.35 23.17 4.36
CA GLN A 140 6.25 23.33 5.52
C GLN A 140 5.48 23.64 6.82
N GLN A 141 4.40 24.41 6.76
CA GLN A 141 3.54 24.68 7.91
C GLN A 141 2.85 23.42 8.46
N ASN A 142 2.81 22.33 7.71
CA ASN A 142 2.21 21.05 8.06
C ASN A 142 3.25 19.98 8.37
N THR A 143 4.51 20.32 8.63
CA THR A 143 5.63 19.39 8.83
C THR A 143 5.32 18.33 9.87
N ASP A 144 4.84 18.73 11.05
CA ASP A 144 4.51 17.80 12.14
C ASP A 144 3.35 16.86 11.77
N PHE A 145 2.39 17.38 11.02
CA PHE A 145 1.28 16.57 10.53
C PHE A 145 1.74 15.56 9.45
N CYS A 146 2.60 15.96 8.53
CA CYS A 146 3.21 15.04 7.55
C CYS A 146 4.00 13.92 8.24
N LYS A 147 4.75 14.26 9.30
CA LYS A 147 5.44 13.26 10.12
C LYS A 147 4.46 12.33 10.83
N THR A 148 3.36 12.84 11.35
CA THR A 148 2.28 12.05 11.97
C THR A 148 1.65 11.08 10.96
N LEU A 149 1.38 11.52 9.73
CA LEU A 149 0.86 10.67 8.66
C LEU A 149 1.83 9.52 8.36
N LEU A 150 3.12 9.82 8.23
CA LEU A 150 4.16 8.82 7.98
C LEU A 150 4.25 7.82 9.12
N GLU A 151 4.31 8.26 10.38
CA GLU A 151 4.40 7.37 11.55
C GLU A 151 3.18 6.44 11.65
N LYS A 152 1.97 6.98 11.49
CA LYS A 152 0.73 6.18 11.54
C LYS A 152 0.62 5.19 10.39
N TRP A 153 1.13 5.55 9.21
CA TRP A 153 1.22 4.62 8.10
C TRP A 153 2.20 3.48 8.38
N LEU A 154 3.36 3.75 8.97
CA LEU A 154 4.32 2.72 9.41
C LEU A 154 3.73 1.82 10.51
N ILE A 155 3.02 2.40 11.48
CA ILE A 155 2.29 1.62 12.50
C ILE A 155 1.24 0.72 11.84
N SER A 156 0.55 1.21 10.80
CA SER A 156 -0.37 0.39 10.00
C SER A 156 0.35 -0.78 9.32
N ALA A 157 1.53 -0.55 8.74
CA ALA A 157 2.34 -1.59 8.11
C ALA A 157 2.72 -2.71 9.10
N VAL A 158 3.12 -2.34 10.32
CA VAL A 158 3.42 -3.29 11.40
C VAL A 158 2.15 -4.04 11.82
N ARG A 159 1.07 -3.34 12.15
CA ARG A 159 -0.17 -3.98 12.62
C ARG A 159 -0.78 -4.93 11.59
N LEU A 160 -0.73 -4.55 10.30
CA LEU A 160 -1.20 -5.41 9.22
C LEU A 160 -0.32 -6.64 9.03
N ALA A 161 0.99 -6.55 9.20
CA ALA A 161 1.87 -7.74 9.16
C ALA A 161 1.41 -8.82 10.16
N PHE A 162 0.92 -8.41 11.34
CA PHE A 162 0.39 -9.30 12.39
C PHE A 162 -1.13 -9.50 12.33
N ASN A 163 -1.81 -9.01 11.28
CA ASN A 163 -3.27 -9.06 11.19
C ASN A 163 -3.82 -10.50 11.20
N LYS A 164 -4.84 -10.72 12.04
CA LYS A 164 -5.60 -11.97 12.12
C LYS A 164 -6.97 -11.88 11.43
N GLY A 165 -7.27 -10.77 10.77
CA GLY A 165 -8.53 -10.52 10.06
C GLY A 165 -9.44 -9.47 10.71
N ASP A 166 -8.98 -8.83 11.75
CA ASP A 166 -9.71 -7.80 12.52
C ASP A 166 -9.27 -6.37 12.20
N ILE A 167 -8.08 -6.19 11.62
CA ILE A 167 -7.47 -4.89 11.32
C ILE A 167 -7.60 -4.56 9.83
N ALA A 168 -7.87 -3.28 9.53
CA ALA A 168 -7.84 -2.73 8.17
C ALA A 168 -6.89 -1.53 8.10
N ALA A 169 -6.23 -1.34 6.96
CA ALA A 169 -5.54 -0.09 6.65
C ALA A 169 -6.57 1.06 6.62
N GLN A 170 -6.18 2.21 7.15
CA GLN A 170 -7.06 3.38 7.17
C GLN A 170 -6.73 4.38 6.08
N GLY A 171 -5.51 4.31 5.52
CA GLY A 171 -5.06 5.19 4.46
C GLY A 171 -3.87 4.64 3.68
N VAL A 172 -3.62 5.28 2.57
CA VAL A 172 -2.46 5.08 1.69
C VAL A 172 -1.59 6.33 1.80
N LEU A 173 -0.32 6.15 2.13
CA LEU A 173 0.65 7.24 2.08
C LEU A 173 0.89 7.61 0.61
N ILE A 174 0.72 8.88 0.24
CA ILE A 174 0.92 9.35 -1.14
C ILE A 174 2.10 10.31 -1.18
N LEU A 175 3.18 9.92 -1.84
CA LEU A 175 4.29 10.81 -2.11
C LEU A 175 4.00 11.62 -3.38
N VAL A 176 3.79 12.92 -3.22
CA VAL A 176 3.46 13.85 -4.29
C VAL A 176 4.71 14.67 -4.65
N GLY A 177 5.05 14.75 -5.93
CA GLY A 177 6.18 15.56 -6.36
C GLY A 177 6.69 15.20 -7.77
N PRO A 178 7.69 15.94 -8.32
CA PRO A 178 8.18 15.73 -9.67
C PRO A 178 8.64 14.30 -9.96
N GLN A 179 8.67 13.92 -11.22
CA GLN A 179 9.21 12.63 -11.65
C GLN A 179 10.74 12.57 -11.38
N GLY A 180 11.25 11.39 -11.07
CA GLY A 180 12.70 11.15 -10.94
C GLY A 180 13.31 11.54 -9.58
N ILE A 181 12.55 12.10 -8.62
CA ILE A 181 13.07 12.55 -7.33
C ILE A 181 13.33 11.41 -6.31
N GLY A 182 13.08 10.15 -6.68
CA GLY A 182 13.38 8.99 -5.85
C GLY A 182 12.20 8.45 -5.00
N LYS A 183 10.95 8.75 -5.37
CA LYS A 183 9.75 8.27 -4.63
C LYS A 183 9.72 6.76 -4.47
N THR A 184 9.92 6.00 -5.55
CA THR A 184 9.99 4.53 -5.52
C THR A 184 11.19 4.04 -4.71
N ARG A 185 12.35 4.74 -4.77
CA ARG A 185 13.51 4.39 -3.95
C ARG A 185 13.19 4.49 -2.45
N PHE A 186 12.34 5.42 -2.02
CA PHE A 186 11.91 5.55 -0.63
C PHE A 186 11.27 4.26 -0.12
N LEU A 187 10.41 3.62 -0.92
CA LEU A 187 9.81 2.33 -0.58
C LEU A 187 10.88 1.28 -0.26
N TYR A 188 11.86 1.10 -1.15
CA TYR A 188 12.89 0.07 -0.97
C TYR A 188 13.85 0.35 0.19
N ARG A 189 13.95 1.61 0.65
CA ARG A 189 14.67 1.95 1.88
C ARG A 189 14.03 1.36 3.15
N LEU A 190 12.73 1.11 3.11
CA LEU A 190 11.97 0.53 4.22
C LEU A 190 12.04 -1.00 4.26
N LEU A 191 12.36 -1.65 3.15
CA LEU A 191 12.34 -3.10 3.00
C LEU A 191 13.69 -3.74 3.31
N PRO A 192 13.78 -4.76 4.21
CA PRO A 192 15.01 -5.52 4.41
C PRO A 192 15.37 -6.38 3.19
N HIS A 193 14.35 -6.87 2.50
CA HIS A 193 14.47 -7.64 1.27
C HIS A 193 13.58 -7.03 0.19
N SER A 194 14.10 -6.85 -1.02
CA SER A 194 13.35 -6.28 -2.15
C SER A 194 12.08 -7.08 -2.47
N ASP A 195 12.14 -8.40 -2.28
CA ASP A 195 11.04 -9.34 -2.55
C ASP A 195 9.81 -9.17 -1.65
N TRP A 196 9.94 -8.36 -0.59
CA TRP A 196 8.81 -8.07 0.31
C TRP A 196 8.00 -6.86 -0.14
N GLY A 197 8.39 -6.22 -1.21
CA GLY A 197 7.67 -5.12 -1.81
C GLY A 197 7.50 -5.27 -3.31
N ALA A 198 6.59 -4.49 -3.85
CA ALA A 198 6.41 -4.33 -5.28
C ALA A 198 6.13 -2.87 -5.60
N ASP A 199 6.60 -2.43 -6.75
CA ASP A 199 6.42 -1.08 -7.26
C ASP A 199 5.69 -1.07 -8.60
N GLY A 200 5.21 0.10 -8.99
CA GLY A 200 4.55 0.32 -10.27
C GLY A 200 3.28 -0.51 -10.48
N ILE A 201 2.64 -0.97 -9.40
CA ILE A 201 1.44 -1.79 -9.51
C ILE A 201 0.25 -0.93 -9.88
N THR A 202 -0.35 -1.23 -11.04
CA THR A 202 -1.67 -0.72 -11.41
C THR A 202 -2.71 -1.70 -10.88
N LEU A 203 -3.43 -1.31 -9.84
CA LEU A 203 -4.43 -2.16 -9.20
C LEU A 203 -5.75 -2.09 -9.96
N ASP A 204 -6.24 -3.23 -10.41
CA ASP A 204 -7.65 -3.42 -10.75
C ASP A 204 -8.32 -4.22 -9.61
N PRO A 205 -9.11 -3.55 -8.74
CA PRO A 205 -9.76 -4.23 -7.61
C PRO A 205 -10.74 -5.33 -8.00
N GLY A 206 -11.18 -5.36 -9.27
CA GLY A 206 -12.02 -6.41 -9.84
C GLY A 206 -11.24 -7.63 -10.34
N SER A 207 -9.93 -7.49 -10.53
CA SER A 207 -9.05 -8.57 -10.99
C SER A 207 -8.63 -9.45 -9.82
N ARG A 208 -8.95 -10.76 -9.92
CA ARG A 208 -8.50 -11.76 -8.95
C ARG A 208 -6.98 -11.95 -9.00
N ASP A 209 -6.40 -11.90 -10.19
CA ASP A 209 -4.98 -12.11 -10.41
C ASP A 209 -4.16 -10.97 -9.79
N ASP A 210 -4.62 -9.72 -9.93
CA ASP A 210 -3.98 -8.57 -9.28
C ASP A 210 -4.07 -8.66 -7.77
N THR A 211 -5.24 -9.04 -7.23
CA THR A 211 -5.41 -9.27 -5.79
C THR A 211 -4.46 -10.35 -5.29
N MET A 212 -4.38 -11.49 -5.98
CA MET A 212 -3.47 -12.58 -5.64
C MET A 212 -1.99 -12.15 -5.68
N ARG A 213 -1.62 -11.38 -6.70
CA ARG A 213 -0.26 -10.85 -6.85
C ARG A 213 0.10 -9.92 -5.69
N ILE A 214 -0.79 -8.99 -5.33
CA ILE A 214 -0.56 -7.97 -4.30
C ILE A 214 -0.44 -8.58 -2.90
N MET A 215 -1.26 -9.58 -2.58
CA MET A 215 -1.28 -10.23 -1.27
C MET A 215 0.04 -10.90 -0.88
N ARG A 216 0.96 -11.08 -1.83
CA ARG A 216 2.29 -11.70 -1.63
C ARG A 216 3.34 -10.73 -1.08
N PHE A 217 3.03 -9.43 -1.04
CA PHE A 217 3.96 -8.38 -0.63
C PHE A 217 3.51 -7.70 0.66
N TRP A 218 4.47 -7.24 1.43
CA TRP A 218 4.22 -6.47 2.65
C TRP A 218 3.86 -5.01 2.34
N ILE A 219 4.69 -4.34 1.50
CA ILE A 219 4.46 -2.96 1.08
C ILE A 219 4.37 -2.91 -0.45
N VAL A 220 3.31 -2.31 -0.96
CA VAL A 220 3.07 -2.20 -2.41
C VAL A 220 2.94 -0.75 -2.81
N GLU A 221 3.74 -0.33 -3.80
CA GLU A 221 3.59 0.96 -4.44
C GLU A 221 2.53 0.89 -5.55
N LEU A 222 1.52 1.70 -5.39
CA LEU A 222 0.54 1.97 -6.43
C LEU A 222 1.12 3.04 -7.36
N GLY A 223 1.50 2.65 -8.56
CA GLY A 223 2.00 3.56 -9.58
C GLY A 223 0.89 4.45 -10.13
N GLU A 224 1.24 5.70 -10.42
CA GLU A 224 0.38 6.67 -11.11
C GLU A 224 -1.04 6.80 -10.54
N VAL A 225 -1.16 6.93 -9.22
CA VAL A 225 -2.46 7.08 -8.54
C VAL A 225 -3.29 8.22 -9.14
N GLY A 226 -2.67 9.23 -9.76
CA GLY A 226 -3.35 10.37 -10.40
C GLY A 226 -3.95 10.08 -11.78
N ASN A 227 -3.27 9.33 -12.64
CA ASN A 227 -3.65 9.15 -14.04
C ASN A 227 -4.54 7.93 -14.30
N THR A 228 -4.43 6.90 -13.49
CA THR A 228 -5.06 5.58 -13.71
C THR A 228 -6.50 5.52 -13.21
N LEU A 229 -6.95 6.51 -12.44
CA LEU A 229 -8.19 6.39 -11.70
C LEU A 229 -9.35 7.09 -12.42
N ARG A 230 -9.96 6.39 -13.39
CA ARG A 230 -11.35 6.67 -13.74
C ARG A 230 -12.21 6.59 -12.48
N LYS A 231 -13.28 7.37 -12.41
CA LYS A 231 -14.12 7.52 -11.21
C LYS A 231 -14.56 6.17 -10.61
N GLU A 232 -14.96 5.23 -11.47
CA GLU A 232 -15.40 3.90 -11.05
C GLU A 232 -14.28 3.08 -10.37
N ARG A 233 -13.04 3.22 -10.85
CA ARG A 233 -11.86 2.56 -10.22
C ARG A 233 -11.47 3.19 -8.91
N MET A 234 -11.67 4.51 -8.75
CA MET A 234 -11.40 5.21 -7.48
C MET A 234 -12.26 4.68 -6.35
N ASP A 235 -13.55 4.47 -6.59
CA ASP A 235 -14.46 3.99 -5.55
C ASP A 235 -14.17 2.52 -5.19
N ALA A 236 -13.87 1.71 -6.18
CA ALA A 236 -13.40 0.34 -5.97
C ALA A 236 -12.06 0.30 -5.19
N LEU A 237 -11.11 1.18 -5.51
CA LEU A 237 -9.84 1.30 -4.79
C LEU A 237 -10.06 1.76 -3.35
N LYS A 238 -10.91 2.76 -3.11
CA LYS A 238 -11.28 3.22 -1.76
C LYS A 238 -11.82 2.08 -0.90
N GLN A 239 -12.68 1.23 -1.47
CA GLN A 239 -13.20 0.06 -0.79
C GLN A 239 -12.10 -0.98 -0.56
N TYR A 240 -11.30 -1.27 -1.58
CA TYR A 240 -10.22 -2.25 -1.52
C TYR A 240 -9.17 -1.90 -0.45
N ILE A 241 -8.74 -0.65 -0.35
CA ILE A 241 -7.74 -0.20 0.64
C ILE A 241 -8.15 -0.56 2.08
N THR A 242 -9.43 -0.42 2.41
CA THR A 242 -9.95 -0.57 3.78
C THR A 242 -10.50 -1.97 4.07
N GLN A 243 -10.29 -2.95 3.21
CA GLN A 243 -10.68 -4.33 3.47
C GLN A 243 -9.77 -4.96 4.53
N LYS A 244 -10.37 -5.71 5.46
CA LYS A 244 -9.67 -6.45 6.51
C LYS A 244 -9.10 -7.78 6.04
N GLN A 245 -9.78 -8.37 5.05
CA GLN A 245 -9.50 -9.70 4.51
C GLN A 245 -9.66 -9.69 3.00
N ASP A 246 -8.90 -10.54 2.34
CA ASP A 246 -9.02 -10.80 0.90
C ASP A 246 -9.64 -12.18 0.67
N VAL A 247 -10.42 -12.31 -0.39
CA VAL A 247 -10.97 -13.61 -0.81
C VAL A 247 -9.99 -14.23 -1.79
N PHE A 248 -9.40 -15.34 -1.38
CA PHE A 248 -8.38 -16.04 -2.15
C PHE A 248 -8.87 -17.44 -2.53
N ARG A 249 -8.73 -17.81 -3.78
CA ARG A 249 -8.96 -19.16 -4.26
C ARG A 249 -7.74 -19.62 -5.04
N LYS A 250 -7.02 -20.60 -4.50
CA LYS A 250 -5.91 -21.23 -5.22
C LYS A 250 -6.41 -21.82 -6.55
N PRO A 251 -5.58 -21.82 -7.60
CA PRO A 251 -5.90 -22.58 -8.80
C PRO A 251 -6.29 -24.02 -8.44
N TYR A 252 -7.41 -24.49 -9.00
CA TYR A 252 -7.98 -25.82 -8.75
C TYR A 252 -8.51 -26.10 -7.33
N ALA A 253 -8.46 -25.15 -6.40
CA ALA A 253 -9.07 -25.33 -5.09
C ALA A 253 -10.60 -25.39 -5.19
N ARG A 254 -11.23 -26.24 -4.39
CA ARG A 254 -12.70 -26.42 -4.35
C ARG A 254 -13.42 -25.25 -3.68
N SER A 255 -12.77 -24.59 -2.73
CA SER A 255 -13.33 -23.48 -1.95
C SER A 255 -12.43 -22.24 -2.01
N ALA A 256 -13.05 -21.07 -1.84
CA ALA A 256 -12.32 -19.82 -1.59
C ALA A 256 -12.04 -19.72 -0.09
N GLU A 257 -10.86 -19.18 0.24
CA GLU A 257 -10.43 -18.92 1.62
C GLU A 257 -10.46 -17.41 1.87
N MET A 258 -10.89 -17.00 3.06
CA MET A 258 -10.73 -15.62 3.53
C MET A 258 -9.39 -15.49 4.22
N ILE A 259 -8.52 -14.63 3.68
CA ILE A 259 -7.16 -14.46 4.18
C ILE A 259 -7.02 -13.05 4.77
N PRO A 260 -6.50 -12.92 6.00
CA PRO A 260 -6.19 -11.61 6.57
C PRO A 260 -5.28 -10.80 5.67
N ARG A 261 -5.66 -9.55 5.39
CA ARG A 261 -4.79 -8.65 4.63
C ARG A 261 -3.58 -8.25 5.46
N ARG A 262 -2.39 -8.44 4.89
CA ARG A 262 -1.10 -8.10 5.51
C ARG A 262 -0.31 -7.08 4.70
N THR A 263 -0.86 -6.64 3.60
CA THR A 263 -0.25 -5.66 2.69
C THR A 263 -0.69 -4.25 3.05
N VAL A 264 0.25 -3.32 3.06
CA VAL A 264 0.00 -1.88 3.14
C VAL A 264 0.38 -1.21 1.83
N PHE A 265 -0.30 -0.10 1.51
CA PHE A 265 -0.10 0.60 0.25
C PHE A 265 0.60 1.94 0.46
N ILE A 266 1.52 2.26 -0.46
CA ILE A 266 2.07 3.58 -0.69
C ILE A 266 1.76 3.97 -2.14
N GLY A 267 1.45 5.21 -2.41
CA GLY A 267 1.22 5.71 -3.76
C GLY A 267 2.24 6.75 -4.14
N THR A 268 2.49 6.88 -5.45
CA THR A 268 3.29 7.97 -5.99
C THR A 268 2.48 8.74 -7.01
N VAL A 269 2.59 10.06 -6.96
CA VAL A 269 1.92 10.98 -7.87
C VAL A 269 2.96 11.95 -8.46
N ASN A 270 2.95 12.08 -9.77
CA ASN A 270 3.69 13.10 -10.50
C ASN A 270 2.75 14.29 -10.71
N GLU A 271 2.68 15.18 -9.73
CA GLU A 271 1.81 16.36 -9.78
C GLU A 271 2.58 17.54 -10.38
N LEU A 272 2.04 18.12 -11.43
CA LEU A 272 2.51 19.41 -11.94
C LEU A 272 1.91 20.55 -11.09
N PRO A 273 2.59 21.68 -10.96
CA PRO A 273 2.08 22.81 -10.19
C PRO A 273 0.67 23.23 -10.63
N GLY A 274 -0.29 23.17 -9.71
CA GLY A 274 -1.69 23.51 -9.98
C GLY A 274 -2.55 22.38 -10.56
N GLU A 275 -2.00 21.19 -10.76
CA GLU A 275 -2.76 20.00 -11.16
C GLU A 275 -2.95 19.11 -9.94
N GLY A 276 -4.17 19.05 -9.40
CA GLY A 276 -4.50 18.10 -8.35
C GLY A 276 -4.64 16.67 -8.90
N PHE A 277 -4.59 15.67 -8.03
CA PHE A 277 -4.83 14.27 -8.40
C PHE A 277 -6.13 13.71 -7.81
N LEU A 278 -6.73 14.39 -6.83
CA LEU A 278 -7.98 13.98 -6.19
C LEU A 278 -9.18 14.53 -6.96
N ARG A 279 -10.01 13.65 -7.50
CA ARG A 279 -11.17 14.03 -8.33
C ARG A 279 -12.44 14.28 -7.54
N ASP A 280 -12.57 13.68 -6.37
CA ASP A 280 -13.79 13.70 -5.57
C ASP A 280 -13.56 14.46 -4.27
N LEU A 281 -14.59 15.16 -3.80
CA LEU A 281 -14.57 15.83 -2.50
C LEU A 281 -14.83 14.85 -1.34
N THR A 282 -15.32 13.63 -1.66
CA THR A 282 -15.73 12.65 -0.66
C THR A 282 -14.81 11.44 -0.63
N GLY A 283 -14.57 10.91 0.55
CA GLY A 283 -13.77 9.68 0.72
C GLY A 283 -12.25 9.88 0.67
N ASN A 284 -11.76 11.11 0.53
CA ASN A 284 -10.33 11.43 0.45
C ASN A 284 -9.58 11.19 1.77
N ARG A 285 -10.27 10.92 2.87
CA ARG A 285 -9.65 10.54 4.16
C ARG A 285 -8.72 9.32 4.07
N ARG A 286 -8.78 8.58 2.96
CA ARG A 286 -7.92 7.42 2.70
C ARG A 286 -6.60 7.77 2.02
N TYR A 287 -6.46 8.98 1.51
CA TYR A 287 -5.24 9.44 0.84
C TYR A 287 -4.49 10.40 1.76
N TRP A 288 -3.28 10.03 2.13
CA TRP A 288 -2.41 10.75 3.06
C TRP A 288 -1.23 11.36 2.30
N PRO A 289 -1.42 12.53 1.67
CA PRO A 289 -0.42 13.13 0.82
C PRO A 289 0.72 13.76 1.63
N ILE A 290 1.95 13.55 1.16
CA ILE A 290 3.14 14.27 1.58
C ILE A 290 3.79 14.83 0.31
N ALA A 291 3.70 16.15 0.13
CA ALA A 291 4.32 16.82 -1.00
C ALA A 291 5.82 17.00 -0.75
N ILE A 292 6.64 16.50 -1.67
CA ILE A 292 8.10 16.48 -1.57
C ILE A 292 8.77 17.00 -2.85
N THR A 293 9.91 17.63 -2.68
CA THR A 293 10.75 18.07 -3.81
C THR A 293 11.88 17.09 -4.13
N GLN A 294 12.30 16.28 -3.14
CA GLN A 294 13.40 15.32 -3.29
C GLN A 294 13.34 14.25 -2.21
N VAL A 295 13.80 13.03 -2.53
CA VAL A 295 14.15 12.01 -1.55
C VAL A 295 15.68 11.99 -1.41
N LEU A 296 16.16 12.37 -0.22
CA LEU A 296 17.58 12.46 0.09
C LEU A 296 18.19 11.05 0.28
N ASN A 297 19.48 10.94 -0.05
CA ASN A 297 20.22 9.70 0.15
C ASN A 297 21.04 9.75 1.45
N LEU A 298 20.37 9.94 2.58
CA LEU A 298 20.99 9.93 3.91
C LEU A 298 21.03 8.52 4.48
N PRO A 299 21.94 8.20 5.40
CA PRO A 299 21.92 6.94 6.14
C PRO A 299 20.58 6.73 6.86
N LEU A 300 20.12 5.50 6.92
CA LEU A 300 18.93 5.09 7.67
C LEU A 300 19.19 3.73 8.30
N ASP A 301 19.17 3.68 9.62
CA ASP A 301 19.11 2.41 10.33
C ASP A 301 17.68 1.89 10.32
N ARG A 302 17.39 1.10 9.31
CA ARG A 302 16.06 0.54 9.08
C ARG A 302 15.60 -0.38 10.19
N ASP A 303 16.51 -1.15 10.76
CA ASP A 303 16.19 -2.13 11.78
C ASP A 303 15.81 -1.44 13.10
N GLN A 304 16.51 -0.37 13.45
CA GLN A 304 16.16 0.49 14.57
C GLN A 304 14.84 1.24 14.34
N LEU A 305 14.60 1.73 13.12
CA LEU A 305 13.30 2.33 12.74
C LEU A 305 12.16 1.35 13.00
N TRP A 306 12.26 0.12 12.47
CA TRP A 306 11.19 -0.87 12.64
C TRP A 306 11.07 -1.34 14.11
N GLY A 307 12.16 -1.38 14.86
CA GLY A 307 12.15 -1.60 16.30
C GLY A 307 11.34 -0.54 17.03
N TYR A 308 11.59 0.74 16.73
CA TYR A 308 10.81 1.88 17.24
C TYR A 308 9.32 1.76 16.88
N ILE A 309 8.99 1.50 15.61
CA ILE A 309 7.59 1.39 15.16
C ILE A 309 6.89 0.19 15.81
N MET A 310 7.59 -0.93 16.05
CA MET A 310 7.07 -2.07 16.81
C MET A 310 6.70 -1.68 18.24
N ASN A 311 7.56 -0.91 18.92
CA ASN A 311 7.26 -0.37 20.25
C ASN A 311 6.03 0.54 20.21
N ARG A 312 5.96 1.47 19.26
CA ARG A 312 4.80 2.36 19.08
C ARG A 312 3.51 1.56 18.88
N ALA A 313 3.56 0.52 18.02
CA ALA A 313 2.39 -0.28 17.67
C ALA A 313 1.87 -1.14 18.83
N PHE A 314 2.76 -1.80 19.59
CA PHE A 314 2.37 -2.83 20.54
C PHE A 314 2.56 -2.45 21.99
N ASP A 315 3.64 -1.72 22.35
CA ASP A 315 3.89 -1.34 23.74
C ASP A 315 3.16 -0.05 24.11
N CYS A 316 3.26 0.97 23.24
CA CYS A 316 2.55 2.23 23.42
C CYS A 316 1.09 2.17 22.91
N GLN A 317 0.71 1.13 22.19
CA GLN A 317 -0.61 0.97 21.56
C GLN A 317 -1.03 2.19 20.72
N ALA A 318 -0.07 2.86 20.08
CA ALA A 318 -0.34 4.04 19.28
C ALA A 318 -1.32 3.72 18.13
N PRO A 319 -2.30 4.58 17.86
CA PRO A 319 -3.30 4.32 16.83
C PRO A 319 -2.68 4.40 15.43
N HIS A 320 -3.09 3.47 14.55
CA HIS A 320 -2.76 3.48 13.12
C HIS A 320 -3.79 4.22 12.27
N TYR A 321 -4.73 4.91 12.90
CA TYR A 321 -5.78 5.71 12.31
C TYR A 321 -5.70 7.15 12.78
N LEU A 322 -6.34 8.05 12.03
CA LEU A 322 -6.38 9.46 12.35
C LEU A 322 -7.52 9.78 13.33
N SER A 323 -7.27 10.63 14.31
CA SER A 323 -8.28 11.22 15.18
C SER A 323 -9.18 12.18 14.41
N VAL A 324 -10.26 12.64 15.01
CA VAL A 324 -11.19 13.62 14.40
C VAL A 324 -10.46 14.91 14.03
N ALA A 325 -9.58 15.42 14.92
CA ALA A 325 -8.79 16.62 14.66
C ALA A 325 -7.80 16.43 13.50
N GLU A 326 -7.11 15.29 13.45
CA GLU A 326 -6.19 14.95 12.37
C GLU A 326 -6.92 14.72 11.03
N LEU A 327 -8.15 14.20 11.05
CA LEU A 327 -8.99 14.08 9.85
C LEU A 327 -9.36 15.45 9.28
N ALA A 328 -9.65 16.46 10.14
CA ALA A 328 -9.89 17.82 9.70
C ALA A 328 -8.63 18.45 9.07
N GLN A 329 -7.45 18.21 9.66
CA GLN A 329 -6.17 18.65 9.07
C GLN A 329 -5.92 17.97 7.72
N LEU A 330 -6.19 16.66 7.63
CA LEU A 330 -6.06 15.91 6.38
C LEU A 330 -7.02 16.45 5.30
N GLU A 331 -8.24 16.80 5.64
CA GLU A 331 -9.21 17.38 4.70
C GLU A 331 -8.69 18.70 4.13
N SER A 332 -8.13 19.57 4.98
CA SER A 332 -7.49 20.82 4.56
C SER A 332 -6.28 20.57 3.64
N LEU A 333 -5.45 19.58 3.96
CA LEU A 333 -4.31 19.20 3.14
C LEU A 333 -4.75 18.62 1.78
N ASN A 334 -5.73 17.72 1.78
CA ASN A 334 -6.30 17.12 0.56
C ASN A 334 -6.99 18.14 -0.36
N ALA A 335 -7.53 19.24 0.21
CA ALA A 335 -8.14 20.30 -0.59
C ALA A 335 -7.14 20.95 -1.57
N GLN A 336 -5.86 20.97 -1.22
CA GLN A 336 -4.79 21.50 -2.08
C GLN A 336 -4.50 20.59 -3.30
N HIS A 337 -4.83 19.31 -3.20
CA HIS A 337 -4.59 18.28 -4.22
C HIS A 337 -5.84 17.92 -5.04
N LEU A 338 -6.92 18.69 -4.89
CA LEU A 338 -8.13 18.46 -5.69
C LEU A 338 -7.92 18.91 -7.13
N LEU A 339 -8.25 18.04 -8.08
CA LEU A 339 -8.34 18.40 -9.49
C LEU A 339 -9.37 19.50 -9.67
N LEU A 340 -8.95 20.58 -10.31
CA LEU A 340 -9.85 21.64 -10.70
C LEU A 340 -10.52 21.26 -12.05
N THR A 341 -11.83 21.39 -12.12
CA THR A 341 -12.52 21.33 -13.43
C THR A 341 -12.11 22.54 -14.27
N THR A 342 -12.34 22.46 -15.57
CA THR A 342 -12.09 23.58 -16.49
C THR A 342 -12.84 24.84 -16.02
N GLU A 343 -14.07 24.65 -15.56
CA GLU A 343 -14.91 25.74 -15.06
C GLU A 343 -14.37 26.29 -13.73
N GLU A 344 -13.91 25.43 -12.80
CA GLU A 344 -13.28 25.91 -11.55
C GLU A 344 -12.00 26.68 -11.82
N ARG A 345 -11.14 26.20 -12.74
CA ARG A 345 -9.92 26.90 -13.16
C ARG A 345 -10.26 28.26 -13.76
N LEU A 346 -11.22 28.30 -14.68
CA LEU A 346 -11.66 29.55 -15.28
C LEU A 346 -12.15 30.56 -14.23
N LEU A 347 -12.97 30.13 -13.26
CA LEU A 347 -13.42 30.99 -12.17
C LEU A 347 -12.27 31.51 -11.30
N LEU A 348 -11.31 30.64 -10.94
CA LEU A 348 -10.17 31.01 -10.13
C LEU A 348 -9.22 31.99 -10.87
N ASP A 349 -9.08 31.81 -12.17
CA ASP A 349 -8.21 32.65 -12.99
C ASP A 349 -8.85 34.01 -13.33
N SER A 350 -10.18 34.05 -13.55
CA SER A 350 -10.88 35.24 -14.02
C SER A 350 -11.35 36.17 -12.90
N LEU A 351 -11.59 35.66 -11.69
CA LEU A 351 -12.12 36.41 -10.57
C LEU A 351 -11.01 36.93 -9.65
N ASN A 352 -11.19 38.15 -9.09
CA ASN A 352 -10.25 38.76 -8.17
C ASN A 352 -10.53 38.33 -6.71
N TRP A 353 -9.99 37.19 -6.32
CA TRP A 353 -10.15 36.60 -4.98
C TRP A 353 -9.54 37.44 -3.84
N ASN A 354 -8.68 38.41 -4.17
CA ASN A 354 -8.09 39.34 -3.20
C ASN A 354 -8.88 40.62 -3.02
N ALA A 355 -9.98 40.80 -3.75
CA ALA A 355 -10.85 41.94 -3.58
C ALA A 355 -11.49 41.94 -2.18
N PRO A 356 -11.67 43.11 -1.56
CA PRO A 356 -12.41 43.26 -0.30
C PRO A 356 -13.85 42.70 -0.43
N LEU A 357 -14.40 42.15 0.67
CA LEU A 357 -15.70 41.49 0.64
C LEU A 357 -16.88 42.40 0.29
N ASP A 358 -16.76 43.70 0.52
CA ASP A 358 -17.74 44.73 0.15
C ASP A 358 -17.87 44.91 -1.37
N GLN A 359 -16.87 44.48 -2.14
CA GLN A 359 -16.90 44.48 -3.60
C GLN A 359 -17.44 43.17 -4.19
N TRP A 360 -17.77 42.19 -3.36
CA TRP A 360 -18.33 40.93 -3.83
C TRP A 360 -19.84 41.03 -4.04
N HIS A 361 -20.34 40.48 -5.15
CA HIS A 361 -21.74 40.53 -5.53
C HIS A 361 -22.43 39.19 -5.39
N ARG A 362 -23.74 39.25 -5.06
CA ARG A 362 -24.57 38.04 -5.07
C ARG A 362 -24.92 37.71 -6.53
N MET A 363 -24.54 36.51 -6.94
CA MET A 363 -24.71 36.05 -8.32
C MET A 363 -25.21 34.61 -8.36
N THR A 364 -26.05 34.30 -9.31
CA THR A 364 -26.37 32.91 -9.69
C THR A 364 -25.32 32.37 -10.64
N ALA A 365 -25.33 31.04 -10.85
CA ALA A 365 -24.45 30.43 -11.85
C ALA A 365 -24.70 30.97 -13.28
N THR A 366 -25.92 31.41 -13.57
CA THR A 366 -26.30 32.00 -14.84
C THR A 366 -25.69 33.39 -15.03
N ASP A 367 -25.71 34.21 -13.97
CA ASP A 367 -25.10 35.54 -14.00
C ASP A 367 -23.58 35.43 -14.23
N VAL A 368 -22.91 34.54 -13.49
CA VAL A 368 -21.48 34.26 -13.66
C VAL A 368 -21.15 33.76 -15.07
N CYS A 369 -22.01 32.95 -15.67
CA CYS A 369 -21.84 32.53 -17.06
C CYS A 369 -21.94 33.72 -18.02
N GLY A 370 -22.85 34.66 -17.77
CA GLY A 370 -22.99 35.89 -18.55
C GLY A 370 -21.72 36.74 -18.49
N ASP A 371 -21.23 37.03 -17.29
CA ASP A 371 -20.04 37.86 -17.06
C ASP A 371 -18.78 37.26 -17.67
N LEU A 372 -18.64 35.93 -17.59
CA LEU A 372 -17.50 35.19 -18.14
C LEU A 372 -17.65 34.82 -19.63
N CYS A 373 -18.73 35.25 -20.32
CA CYS A 373 -19.05 34.88 -21.68
C CYS A 373 -19.07 33.34 -21.91
N ILE A 374 -19.48 32.57 -20.92
CA ILE A 374 -19.60 31.11 -21.01
C ILE A 374 -20.97 30.76 -21.58
N SER A 375 -21.01 29.80 -22.51
CA SER A 375 -22.26 29.30 -23.09
C SER A 375 -23.27 28.89 -22.00
N PRO A 376 -24.56 29.29 -22.08
CA PRO A 376 -25.60 28.94 -21.11
C PRO A 376 -25.77 27.42 -20.89
N GLN A 377 -25.39 26.60 -21.87
CA GLN A 377 -25.38 25.15 -21.73
C GLN A 377 -24.44 24.64 -20.60
N ASN A 378 -23.48 25.46 -20.19
CA ASN A 378 -22.53 25.14 -19.12
C ASN A 378 -22.99 25.63 -17.73
N ASN A 379 -24.16 26.24 -17.57
CA ASN A 379 -24.66 26.75 -16.29
C ASN A 379 -24.62 25.70 -15.17
N ARG A 380 -24.95 24.45 -15.46
CA ARG A 380 -24.89 23.35 -14.47
C ARG A 380 -23.45 23.06 -14.04
N LYS A 381 -22.48 23.15 -14.95
CA LYS A 381 -21.06 22.93 -14.66
C LYS A 381 -20.48 24.06 -13.84
N VAL A 382 -20.79 25.33 -14.22
CA VAL A 382 -20.39 26.52 -13.46
C VAL A 382 -21.02 26.53 -12.06
N GLY A 383 -22.32 26.18 -11.95
CA GLY A 383 -22.98 26.04 -10.65
C GLY A 383 -22.33 24.96 -9.75
N ARG A 384 -21.89 23.85 -10.34
CA ARG A 384 -21.12 22.82 -9.61
C ARG A 384 -19.73 23.32 -9.22
N ALA A 385 -19.06 24.06 -10.10
CA ALA A 385 -17.77 24.67 -9.84
C ALA A 385 -17.84 25.68 -8.67
N LEU A 386 -18.82 26.60 -8.71
CA LEU A 386 -19.07 27.54 -7.60
C LEU A 386 -19.38 26.80 -6.29
N GLN A 387 -20.16 25.74 -6.32
CA GLN A 387 -20.46 24.93 -5.14
C GLN A 387 -19.18 24.27 -4.59
N ASN A 388 -18.31 23.78 -5.44
CA ASN A 388 -17.04 23.17 -5.02
C ASN A 388 -16.09 24.21 -4.44
N ILE A 389 -15.99 25.39 -5.04
CA ILE A 389 -15.19 26.49 -4.52
C ILE A 389 -15.77 26.97 -3.18
N ALA A 390 -17.09 27.12 -3.05
CA ALA A 390 -17.75 27.52 -1.80
C ALA A 390 -17.57 26.53 -0.63
N ARG A 391 -17.24 25.27 -0.92
CA ARG A 391 -16.84 24.29 0.11
C ARG A 391 -15.42 24.54 0.63
N ARG A 392 -14.55 25.10 -0.23
CA ARG A 392 -13.14 25.42 0.08
C ARG A 392 -12.99 26.83 0.64
N ASP A 393 -13.80 27.75 0.16
CA ASP A 393 -13.82 29.16 0.57
C ASP A 393 -15.20 29.57 1.09
N SER A 394 -15.31 29.67 2.40
CA SER A 394 -16.59 30.00 3.07
C SER A 394 -17.14 31.38 2.71
N ARG A 395 -16.33 32.29 2.17
CA ARG A 395 -16.74 33.63 1.75
C ARG A 395 -17.78 33.59 0.63
N LEU A 396 -17.78 32.53 -0.21
CA LEU A 396 -18.79 32.36 -1.26
C LEU A 396 -20.16 31.91 -0.75
N LYS A 397 -20.27 31.47 0.50
CA LYS A 397 -21.53 30.95 1.03
C LYS A 397 -22.53 32.09 1.27
N THR A 398 -23.72 31.95 0.67
CA THR A 398 -24.87 32.80 0.96
C THR A 398 -25.93 32.00 1.74
N PRO A 399 -26.75 32.65 2.58
CA PRO A 399 -27.96 32.02 3.13
C PRO A 399 -28.84 31.55 1.96
N SER A 400 -29.29 30.29 1.97
CA SER A 400 -30.10 29.73 0.89
C SER A 400 -31.51 30.34 0.89
N ASN A 401 -31.88 30.99 -0.21
CA ASN A 401 -33.27 31.30 -0.52
C ASN A 401 -33.89 30.13 -1.29
N HIS A 402 -35.16 29.81 -1.01
CA HIS A 402 -35.83 28.59 -1.48
C HIS A 402 -35.96 28.43 -3.01
N HIS A 403 -35.64 29.48 -3.83
CA HIS A 403 -35.92 29.47 -5.28
C HIS A 403 -34.69 29.42 -6.20
N GLN A 404 -33.55 30.00 -5.84
CA GLN A 404 -32.31 29.94 -6.63
C GLN A 404 -31.09 29.94 -5.71
N ARG A 405 -30.07 29.17 -6.09
CA ARG A 405 -28.81 29.12 -5.35
C ARG A 405 -27.94 30.31 -5.80
N GLU A 406 -27.71 31.23 -4.90
CA GLU A 406 -26.81 32.37 -5.09
C GLU A 406 -25.47 32.12 -4.41
N TYR A 407 -24.44 32.78 -4.89
CA TYR A 407 -23.10 32.80 -4.31
C TYR A 407 -22.64 34.23 -4.19
N LEU A 408 -21.83 34.53 -3.18
CA LEU A 408 -21.13 35.81 -3.07
C LEU A 408 -19.84 35.67 -3.91
N VAL A 409 -19.80 36.31 -5.08
CA VAL A 409 -18.76 36.16 -6.09
C VAL A 409 -17.89 37.40 -6.14
N PRO A 410 -16.53 37.27 -6.14
CA PRO A 410 -15.64 38.41 -6.27
C PRO A 410 -15.76 39.05 -7.68
N PRO A 411 -15.38 40.33 -7.80
CA PRO A 411 -15.38 41.02 -9.10
C PRO A 411 -14.38 40.36 -10.05
N MET A 412 -14.56 40.63 -11.36
CA MET A 412 -13.61 40.18 -12.39
C MET A 412 -12.23 40.84 -12.17
N LYS A 413 -11.17 40.12 -12.48
CA LYS A 413 -9.83 40.73 -12.57
C LYS A 413 -9.83 41.80 -13.66
N ALA A 414 -9.23 42.94 -13.36
CA ALA A 414 -8.98 43.95 -14.39
C ALA A 414 -8.11 43.34 -15.52
N PRO A 415 -8.43 43.59 -16.79
CA PRO A 415 -7.59 43.13 -17.88
C PRO A 415 -6.16 43.66 -17.76
N ALA A 416 -5.18 42.85 -18.11
CA ALA A 416 -3.75 43.18 -17.94
C ALA A 416 -3.29 44.51 -18.57
N TRP A 417 -4.05 45.04 -19.53
CA TRP A 417 -3.80 46.34 -20.13
C TRP A 417 -4.34 47.52 -19.29
N ALA A 418 -5.12 47.30 -18.27
CA ALA A 418 -5.73 48.33 -17.41
C ALA A 418 -4.89 48.60 -16.13
N SER A 419 -3.67 48.10 -16.05
CA SER A 419 -2.77 48.41 -14.93
C SER A 419 -2.26 49.83 -15.04
N PRO A 420 -2.34 50.71 -14.02
CA PRO A 420 -1.98 52.11 -14.08
C PRO A 420 -0.48 52.43 -14.04
N ASP A 421 0.40 51.44 -14.11
CA ASP A 421 1.85 51.64 -14.11
C ASP A 421 2.47 51.66 -15.52
N ARG A 422 2.09 52.62 -16.36
CA ARG A 422 2.97 53.19 -17.37
C ARG A 422 3.24 54.64 -16.98
N THR A 423 4.20 54.84 -16.12
CA THR A 423 4.90 56.14 -16.04
C THR A 423 5.50 56.38 -17.39
N GLU A 424 4.95 57.38 -18.10
CA GLU A 424 5.54 57.95 -19.31
C GLU A 424 6.96 58.48 -18.95
N GLU A 425 7.97 57.72 -19.34
CA GLU A 425 9.30 58.33 -19.50
C GLU A 425 9.25 59.31 -20.67
N SER A 426 8.99 60.57 -20.34
CA SER A 426 9.17 61.68 -21.27
C SER A 426 10.66 61.78 -21.61
N GLY A 427 11.00 61.17 -22.73
CA GLY A 427 12.32 61.36 -23.36
C GLY A 427 12.46 62.79 -23.83
N THR A 428 13.24 63.59 -23.16
CA THR A 428 13.88 64.79 -23.71
C THR A 428 15.06 64.35 -24.53
N ALA A 429 14.94 64.51 -25.81
CA ALA A 429 16.11 64.51 -26.73
C ALA A 429 16.68 65.92 -26.88
N PRO A 430 18.03 66.09 -27.00
CA PRO A 430 18.63 67.22 -27.68
C PRO A 430 18.77 67.00 -29.19
#